data_c4732fb33681d108d16f8680d2336db0
#
_entry.id   c4732fb33681d108d16f8680d2336db0
#
_cell.length_a   1.000
_cell.length_b   1.000
_cell.length_c   1.000
_cell.angle_alpha   90.00
_cell.angle_beta   90.00
_cell.angle_gamma   90.00
#
_symmetry.space_group_name_H-M   'P 1'
#
loop_
_entity.id
_entity.type
_entity.pdbx_description
1 polymer ?
#
loop_
_entity_poly.entity_id
_entity_poly.type
_entity_poly.pdbx_seq_one_letter_code
_entity_poly.pdbx_strand_id
1 'polypeptide(L)'
;KALITRQIEDFCGLLHGAPLGTAHRSISRSLNFLSGEALQTALSTYRAQLYNPESPHYNEGLYSLILAWEESSMKVDSAQKVAAYLQRVRLQHNAVGRTAQDFLYHTSDTTGTVSRRLSHFSAPYTLLVLSVDSDKRNQQWAEALHRHKALYRLVQEKHLRPLVVYTGATRPDSTLRSLWSGATLGYDSAKLITAQRRYDLSHGSALYLLDAKKTVLLRNTSIPKIATYLHARDEE
;
A
#
# COMPACT_ATOMS: atom_id res chain seq x y z
N LYS A 1 24.10 17.24 5.81
CA LYS A 1 23.09 16.18 5.57
C LYS A 1 22.28 15.89 6.83
N ALA A 2 22.90 15.40 7.92
CA ALA A 2 22.20 14.97 9.13
C ALA A 2 21.22 16.02 9.70
N LEU A 3 21.59 17.31 9.70
CA LEU A 3 20.72 18.37 10.19
C LEU A 3 19.47 18.53 9.31
N ILE A 4 19.61 18.51 7.98
CA ILE A 4 18.48 18.62 7.06
C ILE A 4 17.56 17.42 7.21
N THR A 5 18.10 16.21 7.29
CA THR A 5 17.34 14.98 7.50
C THR A 5 16.45 15.10 8.75
N ARG A 6 17.05 15.45 9.89
CA ARG A 6 16.31 15.60 11.15
C ARG A 6 15.22 16.69 11.07
N GLN A 7 15.54 17.84 10.49
CA GLN A 7 14.56 18.93 10.32
C GLN A 7 13.36 18.51 9.44
N ILE A 8 13.61 17.73 8.39
CA ILE A 8 12.52 17.23 7.53
C ILE A 8 11.70 16.14 8.24
N GLU A 9 12.32 15.28 9.03
CA GLU A 9 11.63 14.28 9.86
C GLU A 9 10.69 14.95 10.86
N ASP A 10 11.20 15.92 11.63
CA ASP A 10 10.41 16.71 12.57
C ASP A 10 9.26 17.44 11.85
N PHE A 11 9.55 18.00 10.68
CA PHE A 11 8.56 18.71 9.88
C PHE A 11 7.46 17.76 9.33
N CYS A 12 7.78 16.55 8.93
CA CYS A 12 6.79 15.53 8.53
C CYS A 12 5.80 15.25 9.67
N GLY A 13 6.27 15.20 10.93
CA GLY A 13 5.40 15.06 12.10
C GLY A 13 4.40 16.19 12.24
N LEU A 14 4.82 17.42 12.02
CA LEU A 14 3.94 18.59 12.08
C LEU A 14 2.92 18.65 10.93
N LEU A 15 3.26 18.12 9.76
CA LEU A 15 2.36 18.10 8.60
C LEU A 15 1.20 17.11 8.75
N HIS A 16 1.32 16.10 9.61
CA HIS A 16 0.36 15.00 9.70
C HIS A 16 -1.08 15.43 10.05
N GLY A 17 -1.24 16.50 10.83
CA GLY A 17 -2.55 17.05 11.19
C GLY A 17 -2.90 18.35 10.45
N ALA A 18 -2.06 18.82 9.53
CA ALA A 18 -2.27 20.08 8.86
C ALA A 18 -3.30 19.96 7.71
N PRO A 19 -4.16 20.97 7.49
CA PRO A 19 -4.99 21.04 6.30
C PRO A 19 -4.13 20.96 5.03
N LEU A 20 -4.60 20.23 4.02
CA LEU A 20 -3.82 19.92 2.80
C LEU A 20 -3.26 21.17 2.11
N GLY A 21 -4.03 22.26 2.04
CA GLY A 21 -3.57 23.51 1.45
C GLY A 21 -2.45 24.18 2.25
N THR A 22 -2.46 24.05 3.59
CA THR A 22 -1.38 24.53 4.46
C THR A 22 -0.13 23.68 4.29
N ALA A 23 -0.29 22.35 4.29
CA ALA A 23 0.81 21.42 4.04
C ALA A 23 1.47 21.70 2.67
N HIS A 24 0.69 21.90 1.62
CA HIS A 24 1.20 22.23 0.28
C HIS A 24 2.05 23.51 0.29
N ARG A 25 1.53 24.62 0.86
CA ARG A 25 2.29 25.87 0.93
C ARG A 25 3.58 25.72 1.74
N SER A 26 3.53 25.01 2.85
CA SER A 26 4.69 24.82 3.73
C SER A 26 5.77 23.95 3.08
N ILE A 27 5.39 22.85 2.43
CA ILE A 27 6.28 22.00 1.65
C ILE A 27 6.93 22.80 0.51
N SER A 28 6.12 23.46 -0.32
CA SER A 28 6.63 24.26 -1.43
C SER A 28 7.61 25.34 -0.98
N ARG A 29 7.29 26.02 0.13
CA ARG A 29 8.20 27.02 0.70
C ARG A 29 9.51 26.40 1.15
N SER A 30 9.47 25.28 1.90
CA SER A 30 10.70 24.61 2.37
C SER A 30 11.60 24.17 1.21
N LEU A 31 11.04 23.57 0.15
CA LEU A 31 11.79 23.10 -1.01
C LEU A 31 12.33 24.25 -1.87
N ASN A 32 11.60 25.37 -1.96
CA ASN A 32 12.03 26.53 -2.71
C ASN A 32 13.26 27.24 -2.12
N PHE A 33 13.51 27.11 -0.81
CA PHE A 33 14.73 27.64 -0.17
C PHE A 33 15.96 26.76 -0.37
N LEU A 34 15.79 25.48 -0.73
CA LEU A 34 16.86 24.52 -0.87
C LEU A 34 17.38 24.46 -2.31
N SER A 35 18.64 24.10 -2.47
CA SER A 35 19.29 23.87 -3.78
C SER A 35 20.40 22.82 -3.66
N GLY A 36 20.83 22.27 -4.80
CA GLY A 36 21.93 21.31 -4.87
C GLY A 36 21.76 20.12 -3.95
N GLU A 37 22.81 19.74 -3.23
CA GLU A 37 22.82 18.58 -2.35
C GLU A 37 21.81 18.67 -1.18
N ALA A 38 21.54 19.89 -0.69
CA ALA A 38 20.56 20.11 0.36
C ALA A 38 19.14 19.77 -0.09
N LEU A 39 18.78 20.16 -1.33
CA LEU A 39 17.50 19.82 -1.95
C LEU A 39 17.38 18.31 -2.16
N GLN A 40 18.39 17.66 -2.70
CA GLN A 40 18.37 16.20 -2.93
C GLN A 40 18.25 15.43 -1.61
N THR A 41 18.93 15.88 -0.55
CA THR A 41 18.80 15.31 0.80
C THR A 41 17.36 15.47 1.32
N ALA A 42 16.75 16.65 1.15
CA ALA A 42 15.37 16.88 1.57
C ALA A 42 14.38 15.99 0.81
N LEU A 43 14.47 15.91 -0.53
CA LEU A 43 13.60 15.09 -1.35
C LEU A 43 13.71 13.60 -1.01
N SER A 44 14.94 13.09 -0.81
CA SER A 44 15.14 11.70 -0.38
C SER A 44 14.59 11.42 1.00
N THR A 45 14.69 12.37 1.94
CA THR A 45 14.14 12.25 3.29
C THR A 45 12.61 12.28 3.27
N TYR A 46 11.99 13.20 2.52
CA TYR A 46 10.55 13.20 2.34
C TYR A 46 10.04 11.87 1.78
N ARG A 47 10.72 11.31 0.79
CA ARG A 47 10.39 9.99 0.23
C ARG A 47 10.46 8.90 1.30
N ALA A 48 11.54 8.86 2.09
CA ALA A 48 11.72 7.88 3.15
C ALA A 48 10.66 7.99 4.24
N GLN A 49 10.22 9.22 4.59
CA GLN A 49 9.25 9.45 5.65
C GLN A 49 7.79 9.31 5.18
N LEU A 50 7.45 9.88 4.02
CA LEU A 50 6.06 9.98 3.60
C LEU A 50 5.60 8.82 2.69
N TYR A 51 6.52 8.10 2.07
CA TYR A 51 6.19 7.04 1.13
C TYR A 51 6.51 5.63 1.63
N ASN A 52 7.33 5.47 2.66
CA ASN A 52 7.59 4.17 3.27
C ASN A 52 6.43 3.78 4.22
N PRO A 53 5.70 2.67 3.95
CA PRO A 53 4.59 2.22 4.82
C PRO A 53 4.98 1.90 6.27
N GLU A 54 6.26 1.64 6.54
CA GLU A 54 6.80 1.40 7.88
C GLU A 54 7.14 2.68 8.64
N SER A 55 7.16 3.82 7.95
CA SER A 55 7.39 5.12 8.59
C SER A 55 6.19 5.54 9.44
N PRO A 56 6.41 6.10 10.64
CA PRO A 56 5.35 6.68 11.45
C PRO A 56 4.67 7.89 10.76
N HIS A 57 5.36 8.49 9.78
CA HIS A 57 4.88 9.65 9.02
C HIS A 57 4.31 9.29 7.64
N TYR A 58 4.11 7.97 7.37
CA TYR A 58 3.58 7.54 6.09
C TYR A 58 2.29 8.27 5.71
N ASN A 59 2.32 8.99 4.59
CA ASN A 59 1.20 9.75 4.06
C ASN A 59 1.39 10.01 2.56
N GLU A 60 0.72 9.20 1.73
CA GLU A 60 0.83 9.32 0.26
C GLU A 60 0.23 10.61 -0.29
N GLY A 61 -0.75 11.20 0.40
CA GLY A 61 -1.32 12.49 0.03
C GLY A 61 -0.26 13.59 0.12
N LEU A 62 0.48 13.64 1.24
CA LEU A 62 1.60 14.56 1.40
C LEU A 62 2.74 14.26 0.43
N TYR A 63 3.05 12.98 0.21
CA TYR A 63 4.07 12.59 -0.77
C TYR A 63 3.69 13.01 -2.20
N SER A 64 2.42 12.92 -2.57
CA SER A 64 1.93 13.41 -3.86
C SER A 64 2.18 14.92 -4.06
N LEU A 65 2.19 15.73 -2.98
CA LEU A 65 2.54 17.15 -3.06
C LEU A 65 4.04 17.36 -3.35
N ILE A 66 4.91 16.51 -2.77
CA ILE A 66 6.34 16.55 -3.09
C ILE A 66 6.56 16.25 -4.58
N LEU A 67 5.93 15.19 -5.09
CA LEU A 67 6.04 14.82 -6.51
C LEU A 67 5.51 15.92 -7.43
N ALA A 68 4.38 16.55 -7.10
CA ALA A 68 3.84 17.67 -7.87
C ALA A 68 4.80 18.88 -7.90
N TRP A 69 5.49 19.13 -6.77
CA TRP A 69 6.53 20.15 -6.74
C TRP A 69 7.72 19.77 -7.62
N GLU A 70 8.21 18.52 -7.57
CA GLU A 70 9.29 18.04 -8.45
C GLU A 70 8.94 18.20 -9.93
N GLU A 71 7.71 17.86 -10.34
CA GLU A 71 7.24 17.99 -11.73
C GLU A 71 7.30 19.43 -12.25
N SER A 72 6.99 20.41 -11.43
CA SER A 72 6.91 21.83 -11.82
C SER A 72 8.18 22.63 -11.55
N SER A 73 9.10 22.13 -10.75
CA SER A 73 10.26 22.87 -10.27
C SER A 73 11.33 23.04 -11.38
N MET A 74 11.90 24.24 -11.47
CA MET A 74 13.08 24.52 -12.30
C MET A 74 14.39 24.00 -11.68
N LYS A 75 14.36 23.52 -10.44
CA LYS A 75 15.54 23.05 -9.67
C LYS A 75 15.84 21.57 -9.86
N VAL A 76 14.98 20.84 -10.56
CA VAL A 76 15.15 19.41 -10.86
C VAL A 76 15.25 19.20 -12.38
N ASP A 77 16.02 18.20 -12.76
CA ASP A 77 16.22 17.86 -14.17
C ASP A 77 14.99 17.18 -14.79
N SER A 78 14.99 17.06 -16.11
CA SER A 78 13.88 16.48 -16.88
C SER A 78 13.64 15.01 -16.53
N ALA A 79 14.68 14.24 -16.25
CA ALA A 79 14.53 12.82 -15.90
C ALA A 79 13.84 12.66 -14.54
N GLN A 80 14.22 13.48 -13.56
CA GLN A 80 13.60 13.51 -12.25
C GLN A 80 12.13 13.96 -12.33
N LYS A 81 11.80 14.97 -13.16
CA LYS A 81 10.41 15.40 -13.42
C LYS A 81 9.56 14.26 -13.98
N VAL A 82 10.06 13.55 -14.98
CA VAL A 82 9.35 12.40 -15.57
C VAL A 82 9.17 11.29 -14.54
N ALA A 83 10.19 11.00 -13.73
CA ALA A 83 10.09 10.01 -12.66
C ALA A 83 9.04 10.39 -11.61
N ALA A 84 8.99 11.67 -11.20
CA ALA A 84 8.00 12.19 -10.28
C ALA A 84 6.57 12.08 -10.84
N TYR A 85 6.36 12.49 -12.10
CA TYR A 85 5.08 12.33 -12.79
C TYR A 85 4.61 10.87 -12.82
N LEU A 86 5.47 9.95 -13.27
CA LEU A 86 5.12 8.52 -13.31
C LEU A 86 4.81 7.94 -11.93
N GLN A 87 5.55 8.36 -10.92
CA GLN A 87 5.30 7.94 -9.54
C GLN A 87 3.95 8.49 -9.04
N ARG A 88 3.63 9.74 -9.31
CA ARG A 88 2.36 10.36 -8.93
C ARG A 88 1.16 9.69 -9.62
N VAL A 89 1.29 9.35 -10.91
CA VAL A 89 0.27 8.56 -11.62
C VAL A 89 0.07 7.21 -10.95
N ARG A 90 1.14 6.52 -10.55
CA ARG A 90 1.05 5.23 -9.82
C ARG A 90 0.35 5.38 -8.47
N LEU A 91 0.59 6.46 -7.73
CA LEU A 91 -0.10 6.71 -6.47
C LEU A 91 -1.61 6.84 -6.64
N GLN A 92 -2.09 7.23 -7.82
CA GLN A 92 -3.53 7.29 -8.11
C GLN A 92 -4.15 5.91 -8.39
N HIS A 93 -3.33 4.92 -8.76
CA HIS A 93 -3.80 3.55 -8.89
C HIS A 93 -4.14 2.98 -7.50
N ASN A 94 -5.29 2.36 -7.38
CA ASN A 94 -5.77 1.80 -6.11
C ASN A 94 -5.76 2.80 -4.95
N ALA A 95 -5.98 4.09 -5.22
CA ALA A 95 -6.13 5.09 -4.17
C ALA A 95 -7.40 4.80 -3.34
N VAL A 96 -7.38 5.18 -2.07
CA VAL A 96 -8.55 5.06 -1.18
C VAL A 96 -9.75 5.78 -1.81
N GLY A 97 -10.92 5.14 -1.78
CA GLY A 97 -12.15 5.59 -2.41
C GLY A 97 -12.29 5.22 -3.91
N ARG A 98 -11.26 4.67 -4.55
CA ARG A 98 -11.32 4.19 -5.94
C ARG A 98 -11.49 2.68 -6.01
N THR A 99 -12.06 2.17 -7.09
CA THR A 99 -12.12 0.73 -7.35
C THR A 99 -10.71 0.20 -7.57
N ALA A 100 -10.36 -0.89 -6.88
CA ALA A 100 -9.10 -1.59 -7.04
C ALA A 100 -8.96 -2.11 -8.47
N GLN A 101 -7.75 -2.01 -9.04
CA GLN A 101 -7.47 -2.54 -10.37
C GLN A 101 -7.69 -4.05 -10.39
N ASP A 102 -8.50 -4.51 -11.34
CA ASP A 102 -8.79 -5.93 -11.51
C ASP A 102 -7.58 -6.69 -12.06
N PHE A 103 -7.40 -7.90 -11.59
CA PHE A 103 -6.35 -8.80 -12.08
C PHE A 103 -6.81 -10.25 -12.07
N LEU A 104 -6.14 -11.06 -12.89
CA LEU A 104 -6.30 -12.49 -12.93
C LEU A 104 -5.34 -13.15 -11.94
N TYR A 105 -5.82 -14.13 -11.20
CA TYR A 105 -5.01 -15.01 -10.35
C TYR A 105 -5.47 -16.45 -10.48
N HIS A 106 -4.60 -17.37 -10.16
CA HIS A 106 -4.87 -18.80 -10.24
C HIS A 106 -5.00 -19.38 -8.83
N THR A 107 -6.00 -20.21 -8.62
CA THR A 107 -6.13 -21.05 -7.42
C THR A 107 -5.89 -22.50 -7.80
N SER A 108 -5.33 -23.29 -6.89
CA SER A 108 -5.14 -24.72 -7.09
C SER A 108 -5.90 -25.49 -6.02
N ASP A 109 -6.70 -26.44 -6.44
CA ASP A 109 -7.35 -27.43 -5.61
C ASP A 109 -7.00 -28.86 -6.07
N THR A 110 -7.69 -29.86 -5.53
CA THR A 110 -7.52 -31.28 -5.88
C THR A 110 -7.93 -31.60 -7.32
N THR A 111 -8.73 -30.74 -7.94
CA THR A 111 -9.27 -30.92 -9.31
C THR A 111 -8.43 -30.21 -10.37
N GLY A 112 -7.51 -29.33 -9.97
CA GLY A 112 -6.61 -28.64 -10.89
C GLY A 112 -6.39 -27.17 -10.58
N THR A 113 -6.05 -26.40 -11.62
CA THR A 113 -5.83 -24.96 -11.55
C THR A 113 -7.01 -24.23 -12.16
N VAL A 114 -7.60 -23.31 -11.41
CA VAL A 114 -8.73 -22.48 -11.86
C VAL A 114 -8.31 -21.01 -11.90
N SER A 115 -8.59 -20.34 -13.02
CA SER A 115 -8.38 -18.90 -13.19
C SER A 115 -9.54 -18.11 -12.58
N ARG A 116 -9.23 -17.10 -11.81
CA ARG A 116 -10.21 -16.23 -11.13
C ARG A 116 -9.81 -14.76 -11.30
N ARG A 117 -10.78 -13.85 -11.14
CA ARG A 117 -10.54 -12.41 -11.12
C ARG A 117 -10.83 -11.83 -9.75
N LEU A 118 -10.12 -10.76 -9.36
CA LEU A 118 -10.40 -10.04 -8.13
C LEU A 118 -11.85 -9.51 -8.11
N SER A 119 -12.32 -8.98 -9.24
CA SER A 119 -13.70 -8.48 -9.40
C SER A 119 -14.78 -9.53 -9.09
N HIS A 120 -14.47 -10.82 -9.31
CA HIS A 120 -15.40 -11.92 -9.03
C HIS A 120 -15.23 -12.54 -7.62
N PHE A 121 -14.32 -12.00 -6.81
CA PHE A 121 -14.16 -12.48 -5.43
C PHE A 121 -15.26 -11.91 -4.54
N SER A 122 -16.30 -12.70 -4.29
CA SER A 122 -17.46 -12.26 -3.49
C SER A 122 -17.16 -12.25 -2.00
N ALA A 123 -17.23 -11.08 -1.37
CA ALA A 123 -17.10 -10.89 0.07
C ALA A 123 -17.65 -9.51 0.46
N PRO A 124 -18.27 -9.33 1.66
CA PRO A 124 -18.57 -7.99 2.20
C PRO A 124 -17.31 -7.14 2.32
N TYR A 125 -16.26 -7.68 2.94
CA TYR A 125 -14.93 -7.09 2.98
C TYR A 125 -13.90 -8.11 2.48
N THR A 126 -12.97 -7.64 1.64
CA THR A 126 -11.83 -8.43 1.16
C THR A 126 -10.55 -7.91 1.81
N LEU A 127 -9.85 -8.78 2.57
CA LEU A 127 -8.48 -8.54 3.00
C LEU A 127 -7.55 -9.02 1.88
N LEU A 128 -7.16 -8.12 0.99
CA LEU A 128 -6.28 -8.45 -0.12
C LEU A 128 -4.82 -8.33 0.31
N VAL A 129 -4.10 -9.44 0.25
CA VAL A 129 -2.65 -9.52 0.46
C VAL A 129 -1.99 -9.84 -0.86
N LEU A 130 -1.15 -8.94 -1.35
CA LEU A 130 -0.26 -9.19 -2.48
C LEU A 130 1.11 -9.56 -1.92
N SER A 131 1.45 -10.82 -1.97
CA SER A 131 2.66 -11.37 -1.35
C SER A 131 3.80 -11.40 -2.34
N VAL A 132 4.92 -10.77 -1.98
CA VAL A 132 6.20 -10.89 -2.66
C VAL A 132 7.01 -11.98 -1.97
N ASP A 133 7.76 -12.77 -2.75
CA ASP A 133 8.60 -13.83 -2.24
C ASP A 133 9.58 -13.30 -1.17
N SER A 134 9.76 -14.08 -0.11
CA SER A 134 10.69 -13.80 1.01
C SER A 134 10.32 -12.60 1.90
N ASP A 135 9.14 -12.01 1.75
CA ASP A 135 8.71 -10.89 2.60
C ASP A 135 8.09 -11.39 3.91
N LYS A 136 8.79 -11.15 5.01
CA LYS A 136 8.36 -11.53 6.38
C LYS A 136 7.06 -10.86 6.82
N ARG A 137 6.66 -9.73 6.21
CA ARG A 137 5.41 -9.04 6.56
C ARG A 137 4.19 -9.91 6.35
N ASN A 138 4.21 -10.77 5.33
CA ASN A 138 3.13 -11.72 5.06
C ASN A 138 2.87 -12.63 6.29
N GLN A 139 3.92 -13.17 6.90
CA GLN A 139 3.82 -13.95 8.13
C GLN A 139 3.31 -13.10 9.30
N GLN A 140 3.86 -11.91 9.49
CA GLN A 140 3.45 -11.00 10.56
C GLN A 140 1.97 -10.62 10.46
N TRP A 141 1.44 -10.39 9.26
CA TRP A 141 0.02 -10.08 9.05
C TRP A 141 -0.87 -11.28 9.36
N ALA A 142 -0.52 -12.48 8.94
CA ALA A 142 -1.27 -13.69 9.26
C ALA A 142 -1.32 -13.93 10.76
N GLU A 143 -0.19 -13.85 11.46
CA GLU A 143 -0.13 -13.99 12.91
C GLU A 143 -0.92 -12.90 13.64
N ALA A 144 -0.84 -11.65 13.16
CA ALA A 144 -1.60 -10.55 13.73
C ALA A 144 -3.11 -10.74 13.55
N LEU A 145 -3.54 -11.23 12.38
CA LEU A 145 -4.94 -11.54 12.10
C LEU A 145 -5.48 -12.63 13.05
N HIS A 146 -4.73 -13.73 13.23
CA HIS A 146 -5.13 -14.81 14.13
C HIS A 146 -5.17 -14.36 15.61
N ARG A 147 -4.27 -13.49 16.03
CA ARG A 147 -4.24 -12.95 17.40
C ARG A 147 -5.35 -11.94 17.66
N HIS A 148 -5.88 -11.27 16.63
CA HIS A 148 -6.91 -10.25 16.79
C HIS A 148 -8.31 -10.87 16.80
N LYS A 149 -8.83 -11.19 17.99
CA LYS A 149 -10.09 -11.95 18.19
C LYS A 149 -11.27 -11.43 17.37
N ALA A 150 -11.51 -10.11 17.35
CA ALA A 150 -12.63 -9.52 16.62
C ALA A 150 -12.50 -9.72 15.10
N LEU A 151 -11.32 -9.47 14.52
CA LEU A 151 -11.10 -9.69 13.07
C LEU A 151 -11.18 -11.17 12.72
N TYR A 152 -10.61 -12.04 13.56
CA TYR A 152 -10.67 -13.49 13.33
C TYR A 152 -12.12 -13.99 13.34
N ARG A 153 -12.97 -13.46 14.23
CA ARG A 153 -14.41 -13.73 14.23
C ARG A 153 -15.05 -13.30 12.90
N LEU A 154 -14.78 -12.09 12.38
CA LEU A 154 -15.29 -11.65 11.08
C LEU A 154 -14.84 -12.57 9.93
N VAL A 155 -13.65 -13.15 10.03
CA VAL A 155 -13.17 -14.16 9.04
C VAL A 155 -13.99 -15.45 9.15
N GLN A 156 -14.25 -15.94 10.35
CA GLN A 156 -15.07 -17.16 10.57
C GLN A 156 -16.52 -16.96 10.08
N GLU A 157 -17.08 -15.79 10.31
CA GLU A 157 -18.42 -15.39 9.87
C GLU A 157 -18.48 -15.03 8.38
N LYS A 158 -17.35 -15.07 7.66
CA LYS A 158 -17.20 -14.72 6.23
C LYS A 158 -17.55 -13.26 5.91
N HIS A 159 -17.62 -12.38 6.91
CA HIS A 159 -17.77 -10.95 6.71
C HIS A 159 -16.45 -10.32 6.19
N LEU A 160 -15.31 -10.79 6.69
CA LEU A 160 -13.98 -10.46 6.18
C LEU A 160 -13.38 -11.71 5.52
N ARG A 161 -13.06 -11.65 4.23
CA ARG A 161 -12.46 -12.80 3.52
C ARG A 161 -11.05 -12.46 3.07
N PRO A 162 -10.03 -13.13 3.63
CA PRO A 162 -8.67 -12.98 3.15
C PRO A 162 -8.48 -13.61 1.76
N LEU A 163 -7.91 -12.82 0.84
CA LEU A 163 -7.41 -13.25 -0.46
C LEU A 163 -5.92 -12.96 -0.51
N VAL A 164 -5.10 -14.00 -0.48
CA VAL A 164 -3.64 -13.89 -0.52
C VAL A 164 -3.16 -14.34 -1.89
N VAL A 165 -2.55 -13.42 -2.64
CA VAL A 165 -2.07 -13.68 -4.00
C VAL A 165 -0.55 -13.53 -4.05
N TYR A 166 0.12 -14.63 -4.41
CA TYR A 166 1.56 -14.64 -4.64
C TYR A 166 1.85 -14.01 -5.99
N THR A 167 2.64 -12.97 -5.99
CA THR A 167 3.02 -12.23 -7.19
C THR A 167 4.20 -12.87 -7.94
N GLY A 168 4.80 -13.94 -7.37
CA GLY A 168 5.68 -14.86 -8.06
C GLY A 168 4.92 -15.88 -8.91
N ALA A 169 5.59 -16.49 -9.88
CA ALA A 169 4.98 -17.49 -10.78
C ALA A 169 4.69 -18.85 -10.11
N THR A 170 5.17 -19.05 -8.90
CA THR A 170 5.07 -20.33 -8.18
C THR A 170 3.82 -20.44 -7.33
N ARG A 171 3.32 -21.65 -7.18
CA ARG A 171 2.21 -21.96 -6.28
C ARG A 171 2.62 -21.78 -4.81
N PRO A 172 1.70 -21.30 -3.94
CA PRO A 172 1.94 -21.29 -2.50
C PRO A 172 2.27 -22.69 -1.97
N ASP A 173 3.31 -22.78 -1.18
CA ASP A 173 3.71 -24.03 -0.52
C ASP A 173 2.81 -24.40 0.68
N SER A 174 3.08 -25.53 1.33
CA SER A 174 2.32 -26.00 2.48
C SER A 174 2.43 -25.06 3.70
N THR A 175 3.60 -24.45 3.90
CA THR A 175 3.86 -23.52 5.00
C THR A 175 2.96 -22.30 4.92
N LEU A 176 2.86 -21.73 3.71
CA LEU A 176 2.02 -20.57 3.45
C LEU A 176 0.52 -20.90 3.57
N ARG A 177 0.13 -22.14 3.19
CA ARG A 177 -1.24 -22.62 3.38
C ARG A 177 -1.62 -22.74 4.85
N SER A 178 -0.74 -23.25 5.69
CA SER A 178 -0.98 -23.35 7.13
C SER A 178 -1.04 -21.99 7.80
N LEU A 179 -0.19 -21.07 7.37
CA LEU A 179 -0.10 -19.70 7.88
C LEU A 179 -1.40 -18.90 7.65
N TRP A 180 -2.02 -19.04 6.48
CA TRP A 180 -3.24 -18.37 6.08
C TRP A 180 -4.47 -19.30 6.12
N SER A 181 -4.64 -20.01 7.22
CA SER A 181 -5.81 -20.88 7.42
C SER A 181 -7.11 -20.09 7.23
N GLY A 182 -8.03 -20.62 6.40
CA GLY A 182 -9.30 -19.97 6.07
C GLY A 182 -9.23 -18.91 4.96
N ALA A 183 -8.04 -18.58 4.44
CA ALA A 183 -7.89 -17.67 3.31
C ALA A 183 -8.04 -18.38 1.95
N THR A 184 -8.43 -17.62 0.94
CA THR A 184 -8.26 -18.04 -0.45
C THR A 184 -6.83 -17.73 -0.89
N LEU A 185 -6.09 -18.77 -1.29
CA LEU A 185 -4.72 -18.62 -1.76
C LEU A 185 -4.67 -18.68 -3.28
N GLY A 186 -4.06 -17.68 -3.88
CA GLY A 186 -3.84 -17.58 -5.31
C GLY A 186 -2.39 -17.25 -5.67
N TYR A 187 -2.08 -17.32 -6.95
CA TYR A 187 -0.79 -16.91 -7.49
C TYR A 187 -0.96 -16.27 -8.88
N ASP A 188 -0.06 -15.34 -9.21
CA ASP A 188 0.01 -14.66 -10.50
C ASP A 188 1.04 -15.39 -11.40
N SER A 189 0.59 -16.43 -12.10
CA SER A 189 1.47 -17.28 -12.92
C SER A 189 2.20 -16.53 -14.03
N ALA A 190 1.60 -15.47 -14.55
CA ALA A 190 2.15 -14.65 -15.62
C ALA A 190 2.90 -13.39 -15.10
N LYS A 191 2.97 -13.20 -13.78
CA LYS A 191 3.57 -12.01 -13.13
C LYS A 191 3.00 -10.68 -13.63
N LEU A 192 1.73 -10.66 -14.03
CA LEU A 192 1.08 -9.47 -14.62
C LEU A 192 0.89 -8.35 -13.62
N ILE A 193 0.68 -8.67 -12.33
CA ILE A 193 0.53 -7.67 -11.27
C ILE A 193 1.77 -6.81 -11.17
N THR A 194 2.96 -7.43 -11.19
CA THR A 194 4.26 -6.75 -11.13
C THR A 194 4.67 -6.16 -12.47
N ALA A 195 4.57 -6.91 -13.56
CA ALA A 195 5.00 -6.47 -14.90
C ALA A 195 4.20 -5.25 -15.39
N GLN A 196 2.90 -5.22 -15.13
CA GLN A 196 2.03 -4.10 -15.51
C GLN A 196 1.94 -3.03 -14.41
N ARG A 197 2.67 -3.19 -13.31
CA ARG A 197 2.67 -2.25 -12.17
C ARG A 197 1.26 -1.88 -11.71
N ARG A 198 0.35 -2.87 -11.73
CA ARG A 198 -1.05 -2.67 -11.34
C ARG A 198 -1.20 -2.27 -9.88
N TYR A 199 -0.30 -2.79 -9.04
CA TYR A 199 -0.18 -2.46 -7.63
C TYR A 199 1.24 -2.03 -7.32
N ASP A 200 1.37 -1.14 -6.36
CA ASP A 200 2.69 -0.69 -5.92
C ASP A 200 3.27 -1.68 -4.91
N LEU A 201 4.25 -2.44 -5.37
CA LEU A 201 4.99 -3.42 -4.59
C LEU A 201 6.47 -3.01 -4.41
N SER A 202 6.78 -1.73 -4.58
CA SER A 202 8.15 -1.20 -4.46
C SER A 202 8.72 -1.34 -3.04
N HIS A 203 7.85 -1.45 -2.05
CA HIS A 203 8.21 -1.70 -0.65
C HIS A 203 7.97 -3.15 -0.21
N GLY A 204 7.83 -4.09 -1.16
CA GLY A 204 7.55 -5.51 -0.90
C GLY A 204 6.05 -5.82 -0.91
N SER A 205 5.61 -6.77 -0.08
CA SER A 205 4.20 -7.18 0.01
C SER A 205 3.28 -6.02 0.41
N ALA A 206 2.06 -6.03 -0.09
CA ALA A 206 1.08 -4.97 0.16
C ALA A 206 -0.22 -5.54 0.75
N LEU A 207 -0.82 -4.78 1.66
CA LEU A 207 -2.07 -5.12 2.36
C LEU A 207 -3.13 -4.07 2.08
N TYR A 208 -4.30 -4.52 1.59
CA TYR A 208 -5.44 -3.68 1.28
C TYR A 208 -6.70 -4.18 1.99
N LEU A 209 -7.58 -3.25 2.38
CA LEU A 209 -8.95 -3.56 2.71
C LEU A 209 -9.85 -3.04 1.59
N LEU A 210 -10.70 -3.92 1.04
CA LEU A 210 -11.65 -3.59 -0.03
C LEU A 210 -13.08 -3.89 0.44
N ASP A 211 -14.04 -3.09 -0.02
CA ASP A 211 -15.47 -3.37 0.18
C ASP A 211 -16.00 -4.43 -0.82
N ALA A 212 -17.31 -4.68 -0.79
CA ALA A 212 -17.98 -5.62 -1.70
C ALA A 212 -17.84 -5.23 -3.18
N LYS A 213 -17.78 -3.93 -3.49
CA LYS A 213 -17.59 -3.39 -4.85
C LYS A 213 -16.13 -3.31 -5.27
N LYS A 214 -15.22 -3.78 -4.41
CA LYS A 214 -13.76 -3.66 -4.57
C LYS A 214 -13.27 -2.21 -4.50
N THR A 215 -14.02 -1.32 -3.84
CA THR A 215 -13.51 0.00 -3.51
C THR A 215 -12.41 -0.15 -2.45
N VAL A 216 -11.30 0.53 -2.65
CA VAL A 216 -10.19 0.54 -1.69
C VAL A 216 -10.58 1.38 -0.48
N LEU A 217 -10.74 0.73 0.67
CA LEU A 217 -11.03 1.37 1.95
C LEU A 217 -9.73 1.75 2.67
N LEU A 218 -8.76 0.85 2.68
CA LEU A 218 -7.41 1.07 3.21
C LEU A 218 -6.38 0.46 2.26
N ARG A 219 -5.22 1.11 2.13
CA ARG A 219 -4.09 0.61 1.34
C ARG A 219 -2.77 0.74 2.09
N ASN A 220 -1.81 -0.15 1.80
CA ASN A 220 -0.51 -0.19 2.46
C ASN A 220 -0.66 -0.04 4.00
N THR A 221 -1.57 -0.84 4.55
CA THR A 221 -2.08 -0.71 5.92
C THR A 221 -1.55 -1.83 6.82
N SER A 222 -2.05 -1.90 8.03
CA SER A 222 -1.73 -2.94 9.01
C SER A 222 -2.99 -3.57 9.60
N ILE A 223 -2.87 -4.77 10.13
CA ILE A 223 -4.00 -5.48 10.77
C ILE A 223 -4.66 -4.65 11.88
N PRO A 224 -3.92 -3.97 12.80
CA PRO A 224 -4.55 -3.09 13.79
C PRO A 224 -5.36 -1.95 13.18
N LYS A 225 -4.85 -1.29 12.13
CA LYS A 225 -5.59 -0.20 11.45
C LYS A 225 -6.88 -0.71 10.79
N ILE A 226 -6.85 -1.92 10.22
CA ILE A 226 -8.06 -2.57 9.69
C ILE A 226 -9.08 -2.82 10.79
N ALA A 227 -8.64 -3.30 11.95
CA ALA A 227 -9.51 -3.54 13.10
C ALA A 227 -10.20 -2.25 13.56
N THR A 228 -9.43 -1.18 13.75
CA THR A 228 -9.97 0.13 14.11
C THR A 228 -10.98 0.64 13.08
N TYR A 229 -10.67 0.48 11.79
CA TYR A 229 -11.56 0.94 10.71
C TYR A 229 -12.90 0.18 10.69
N LEU A 230 -12.86 -1.15 10.82
CA LEU A 230 -14.08 -1.97 10.79
C LEU A 230 -14.91 -1.76 12.07
N HIS A 231 -14.29 -1.61 13.23
CA HIS A 231 -15.00 -1.30 14.49
C HIS A 231 -15.76 0.02 14.41
N ALA A 232 -15.14 1.07 13.89
CA ALA A 232 -15.79 2.36 13.76
C ALA A 232 -17.02 2.33 12.82
N ARG A 233 -17.06 1.39 11.87
CA ARG A 233 -18.20 1.22 10.93
C ARG A 233 -19.33 0.34 11.49
N ASP A 234 -19.03 -0.52 12.42
CA ASP A 234 -20.07 -1.33 13.10
C ASP A 234 -20.87 -0.49 14.12
N GLU A 235 -20.40 0.71 14.48
CA GLU A 235 -21.04 1.66 15.39
C GLU A 235 -21.90 2.73 14.67
N GLU A 236 -21.84 2.81 13.34
CA GLU A 236 -22.67 3.70 12.49
C GLU A 236 -23.93 2.98 11.99
#